data_7cadbaf68b26be379b1a903fa57b6384
#
_entry.id   7cadbaf68b26be379b1a903fa57b6384
#
_cell.length_a   1.000
_cell.length_b   1.000
_cell.length_c   1.000
_cell.angle_alpha   90.00
_cell.angle_beta   90.00
_cell.angle_gamma   90.00
#
_symmetry.space_group_name_H-M   'P 1'
#
loop_
_entity.id
_entity.type
_entity.pdbx_description
1 polymer ?
#
loop_
_entity_poly.entity_id
_entity_poly.type
_entity_poly.pdbx_seq_one_letter_code
_entity_poly.pdbx_strand_id
1 'polypeptide(L)'
;MGKTDIHLHLGLVTSEHRMRGFADGQQSYSSGITPQPAIMKSSSSVDMLPHLKELGISRGIILSMGEADAPFYQNDTARQAAEAVPGVFAWMCNLDERDIDTVEERLRNYKQAGAVGIGEFAVNKWIGTPFIEAVFTAAEKLHLPILFHMSPEEGFNYGIADKPGLPLLEEALKRHPDLVLVGHSQPFWHEISGDASADKVARNTWGEGPVTPGGRLVELLERYPNLYGDLSANSGGGAVMRDEPFGLSFLEKFQDKLMFGTDMGNTETTFPLGAWLDEKLAEGKLSKEVYEKICVKNAERVFGL
;
A
#
# COMPACT_ATOMS: atom_id res chain seq x y z
N MET A 1 -18.30 -7.07 12.64
CA MET A 1 -17.08 -6.35 13.04
C MET A 1 -16.68 -5.53 11.84
N GLY A 2 -16.41 -4.23 11.99
CA GLY A 2 -16.03 -3.41 10.85
C GLY A 2 -14.58 -3.69 10.42
N LYS A 3 -14.29 -3.52 9.13
CA LYS A 3 -12.93 -3.66 8.59
C LYS A 3 -12.07 -2.43 8.95
N THR A 4 -10.77 -2.60 9.04
CA THR A 4 -9.76 -1.55 9.10
C THR A 4 -9.07 -1.46 7.75
N ASP A 5 -9.21 -0.33 7.07
CA ASP A 5 -8.61 -0.06 5.77
C ASP A 5 -7.23 0.59 5.96
N ILE A 6 -6.16 -0.09 5.58
CA ILE A 6 -4.80 0.44 5.78
C ILE A 6 -4.32 1.39 4.69
N HIS A 7 -5.13 1.63 3.63
CA HIS A 7 -4.70 2.36 2.45
C HIS A 7 -5.80 3.27 1.91
N LEU A 8 -5.83 4.52 2.37
CA LEU A 8 -6.76 5.55 1.92
C LEU A 8 -6.02 6.84 1.55
N HIS A 9 -6.47 7.51 0.49
CA HIS A 9 -5.97 8.81 0.03
C HIS A 9 -7.03 9.88 0.18
N LEU A 10 -7.23 10.39 1.39
CA LEU A 10 -8.28 11.36 1.71
C LEU A 10 -7.71 12.75 1.96
N GLY A 11 -8.47 13.77 1.55
CA GLY A 11 -8.16 15.16 1.79
C GLY A 11 -8.89 15.76 3.00
N LEU A 12 -8.59 17.02 3.27
CA LEU A 12 -9.34 17.83 4.22
C LEU A 12 -10.65 18.33 3.63
N VAL A 13 -10.65 18.57 2.32
CA VAL A 13 -11.83 19.03 1.55
C VAL A 13 -12.00 18.17 0.32
N THR A 14 -13.26 17.93 -0.07
CA THR A 14 -13.55 17.26 -1.35
C THR A 14 -13.15 18.17 -2.51
N SER A 15 -12.37 17.69 -3.43
CA SER A 15 -11.77 18.47 -4.51
C SER A 15 -11.52 17.64 -5.77
N GLU A 16 -11.39 18.34 -6.89
CA GLU A 16 -10.95 17.76 -8.16
C GLU A 16 -9.61 18.39 -8.55
N HIS A 17 -8.61 17.55 -8.79
CA HIS A 17 -7.29 17.99 -9.21
C HIS A 17 -6.99 17.53 -10.63
N ARG A 18 -6.54 18.46 -11.48
CA ARG A 18 -5.88 18.06 -12.73
C ARG A 18 -4.50 17.53 -12.39
N MET A 19 -4.27 16.27 -12.70
CA MET A 19 -2.93 15.68 -12.64
C MET A 19 -2.04 16.38 -13.67
N ARG A 20 -1.29 17.40 -13.23
CA ARG A 20 -0.18 17.97 -14.02
C ARG A 20 1.04 17.10 -13.71
N GLY A 21 1.51 16.34 -14.62
CA GLY A 21 2.74 15.56 -14.42
C GLY A 21 2.67 14.13 -14.97
N PHE A 22 1.50 13.57 -15.13
CA PHE A 22 1.37 12.34 -15.94
C PHE A 22 1.33 12.66 -17.46
N ALA A 23 1.23 13.92 -17.85
CA ALA A 23 1.15 14.36 -19.26
C ALA A 23 2.51 14.62 -19.92
N ASP A 24 3.56 14.87 -19.15
CA ASP A 24 4.87 15.30 -19.70
C ASP A 24 5.94 14.20 -19.65
N GLY A 25 5.62 12.99 -20.09
CA GLY A 25 6.61 11.94 -20.35
C GLY A 25 6.52 10.66 -19.53
N GLN A 26 5.69 10.59 -18.49
CA GLN A 26 5.33 9.33 -17.87
C GLN A 26 4.07 8.78 -18.54
N GLN A 27 4.24 7.89 -19.49
CA GLN A 27 3.14 7.10 -20.01
C GLN A 27 2.62 6.24 -18.87
N SER A 28 1.36 6.46 -18.44
CA SER A 28 0.67 5.46 -17.63
C SER A 28 0.45 4.24 -18.53
N TYR A 29 1.31 3.24 -18.41
CA TYR A 29 1.18 1.97 -19.13
C TYR A 29 0.10 1.05 -18.55
N SER A 30 -0.80 1.57 -17.71
CA SER A 30 -1.98 0.84 -17.32
C SER A 30 -2.97 0.84 -18.48
N SER A 31 -3.11 -0.31 -19.11
CA SER A 31 -4.27 -0.70 -19.92
C SER A 31 -4.51 -0.07 -21.28
N GLY A 32 -3.53 0.38 -22.06
CA GLY A 32 -3.75 0.74 -23.48
C GLY A 32 -4.76 1.89 -23.74
N ILE A 33 -5.13 2.63 -22.72
CA ILE A 33 -6.02 3.78 -22.80
C ILE A 33 -5.18 5.03 -23.02
N THR A 34 -5.45 5.74 -24.09
CA THR A 34 -4.89 7.06 -24.40
C THR A 34 -4.98 7.94 -23.14
N PRO A 35 -3.87 8.59 -22.70
CA PRO A 35 -3.91 9.43 -21.51
C PRO A 35 -4.85 10.60 -21.72
N GLN A 36 -6.06 10.51 -21.20
CA GLN A 36 -6.88 11.68 -20.93
C GLN A 36 -6.21 12.44 -19.77
N PRO A 37 -6.28 13.77 -19.71
CA PRO A 37 -5.86 14.48 -18.52
C PRO A 37 -6.69 13.93 -17.35
N ALA A 38 -6.07 13.08 -16.54
CA ALA A 38 -6.76 12.43 -15.44
C ALA A 38 -7.19 13.50 -14.45
N ILE A 39 -8.50 13.69 -14.28
CA ILE A 39 -9.04 14.42 -13.15
C ILE A 39 -9.03 13.45 -11.98
N MET A 40 -8.17 13.70 -11.02
CA MET A 40 -8.18 12.96 -9.77
C MET A 40 -9.17 13.62 -8.82
N LYS A 41 -10.19 12.86 -8.44
CA LYS A 41 -11.14 13.24 -7.40
C LYS A 41 -10.61 12.79 -6.06
N SER A 42 -10.65 13.70 -5.07
CA SER A 42 -10.34 13.41 -3.68
C SER A 42 -11.53 13.77 -2.83
N SER A 43 -11.99 12.86 -2.00
CA SER A 43 -13.00 13.15 -0.98
C SER A 43 -12.36 13.63 0.31
N SER A 44 -13.06 14.51 1.05
CA SER A 44 -12.66 14.77 2.43
C SER A 44 -12.89 13.51 3.29
N SER A 45 -12.14 13.41 4.38
CA SER A 45 -12.32 12.32 5.34
C SER A 45 -13.74 12.27 5.91
N VAL A 46 -14.39 13.42 6.06
CA VAL A 46 -15.79 13.53 6.55
C VAL A 46 -16.76 13.01 5.49
N ASP A 47 -16.63 13.47 4.24
CA ASP A 47 -17.53 13.06 3.14
C ASP A 47 -17.39 11.56 2.81
N MET A 48 -16.25 10.96 3.12
CA MET A 48 -16.01 9.54 2.89
C MET A 48 -16.73 8.62 3.89
N LEU A 49 -17.10 9.10 5.07
CA LEU A 49 -17.69 8.27 6.14
C LEU A 49 -18.92 7.43 5.74
N PRO A 50 -19.95 8.00 5.04
CA PRO A 50 -21.09 7.21 4.63
C PRO A 50 -20.69 6.05 3.70
N HIS A 51 -19.79 6.30 2.76
CA HIS A 51 -19.31 5.32 1.80
C HIS A 51 -18.52 4.18 2.50
N LEU A 52 -17.60 4.52 3.40
CA LEU A 52 -16.88 3.52 4.21
C LEU A 52 -17.83 2.65 5.03
N LYS A 53 -18.86 3.28 5.63
CA LYS A 53 -19.88 2.54 6.40
C LYS A 53 -20.65 1.53 5.54
N GLU A 54 -21.02 1.90 4.32
CA GLU A 54 -21.68 1.01 3.35
C GLU A 54 -20.81 -0.20 3.01
N LEU A 55 -19.48 0.00 2.92
CA LEU A 55 -18.50 -1.05 2.66
C LEU A 55 -18.12 -1.86 3.92
N GLY A 56 -18.70 -1.54 5.09
CA GLY A 56 -18.40 -2.19 6.35
C GLY A 56 -17.00 -1.84 6.89
N ILE A 57 -16.44 -0.69 6.49
CA ILE A 57 -15.15 -0.17 6.97
C ILE A 57 -15.42 0.77 8.13
N SER A 58 -14.83 0.48 9.30
CA SER A 58 -15.04 1.24 10.54
C SER A 58 -13.84 2.09 10.96
N ARG A 59 -12.67 1.80 10.44
CA ARG A 59 -11.41 2.50 10.68
C ARG A 59 -10.58 2.58 9.40
N GLY A 60 -9.69 3.55 9.32
CA GLY A 60 -8.79 3.66 8.19
C GLY A 60 -7.47 4.35 8.52
N ILE A 61 -6.49 4.17 7.64
CA ILE A 61 -5.23 4.89 7.68
C ILE A 61 -5.14 5.75 6.43
N ILE A 62 -4.98 7.06 6.62
CA ILE A 62 -4.80 8.01 5.53
C ILE A 62 -3.31 8.11 5.21
N LEU A 63 -2.95 7.79 3.99
CA LEU A 63 -1.57 7.83 3.50
C LEU A 63 -1.25 9.18 2.89
N SER A 64 -0.04 9.68 3.13
CA SER A 64 0.49 10.83 2.40
C SER A 64 1.32 10.36 1.20
N MET A 65 1.40 11.21 0.15
CA MET A 65 2.18 10.94 -1.07
C MET A 65 3.49 11.72 -1.10
N GLY A 66 3.75 12.58 -0.12
CA GLY A 66 4.97 13.36 0.00
C GLY A 66 4.96 14.26 1.21
N GLU A 67 6.11 14.84 1.53
CA GLU A 67 6.28 15.65 2.73
C GLU A 67 5.65 17.04 2.56
N ALA A 68 6.22 17.88 1.72
CA ALA A 68 5.76 19.24 1.49
C ALA A 68 5.63 19.60 0.00
N ASP A 69 6.38 18.92 -0.86
CA ASP A 69 6.45 19.23 -2.29
C ASP A 69 5.49 18.38 -3.14
N ALA A 70 4.78 17.41 -2.50
CA ALA A 70 3.75 16.66 -3.18
C ALA A 70 2.61 17.57 -3.64
N PRO A 71 2.09 17.39 -4.87
CA PRO A 71 1.02 18.23 -5.39
C PRO A 71 -0.30 18.07 -4.62
N PHE A 72 -0.49 16.93 -3.95
CA PHE A 72 -1.64 16.60 -3.09
C PHE A 72 -1.24 15.54 -2.07
N TYR A 73 -2.08 15.34 -1.05
CA TYR A 73 -1.87 14.36 0.01
C TYR A 73 -0.53 14.51 0.73
N GLN A 74 -0.15 15.78 1.02
CA GLN A 74 1.01 16.07 1.85
C GLN A 74 0.79 15.60 3.29
N ASN A 75 1.86 15.48 4.07
CA ASN A 75 1.81 15.07 5.47
C ASN A 75 0.80 15.88 6.29
N ASP A 76 0.81 17.20 6.16
CA ASP A 76 -0.14 18.05 6.88
C ASP A 76 -1.59 17.83 6.46
N THR A 77 -1.85 17.56 5.17
CA THR A 77 -3.18 17.24 4.68
C THR A 77 -3.67 15.91 5.25
N ALA A 78 -2.85 14.86 5.21
CA ALA A 78 -3.19 13.54 5.75
C ALA A 78 -3.45 13.61 7.27
N ARG A 79 -2.59 14.32 8.01
CA ARG A 79 -2.75 14.56 9.46
C ARG A 79 -4.06 15.28 9.76
N GLN A 80 -4.32 16.42 9.12
CA GLN A 80 -5.53 17.21 9.35
C GLN A 80 -6.80 16.46 8.96
N ALA A 81 -6.76 15.69 7.88
CA ALA A 81 -7.89 14.83 7.47
C ALA A 81 -8.18 13.75 8.51
N ALA A 82 -7.16 13.16 9.12
CA ALA A 82 -7.34 12.19 10.20
C ALA A 82 -7.87 12.86 11.49
N GLU A 83 -7.31 14.01 11.86
CA GLU A 83 -7.75 14.79 13.02
C GLU A 83 -9.19 15.33 12.91
N ALA A 84 -9.70 15.51 11.67
CA ALA A 84 -11.08 15.94 11.44
C ALA A 84 -12.12 14.88 11.86
N VAL A 85 -11.73 13.61 11.95
CA VAL A 85 -12.61 12.50 12.38
C VAL A 85 -11.89 11.63 13.42
N PRO A 86 -11.76 12.11 14.66
CA PRO A 86 -11.02 11.44 15.71
C PRO A 86 -11.57 10.04 16.01
N GLY A 87 -10.67 9.06 16.19
CA GLY A 87 -11.02 7.67 16.52
C GLY A 87 -11.43 6.83 15.33
N VAL A 88 -11.57 7.40 14.13
CA VAL A 88 -11.82 6.67 12.89
C VAL A 88 -10.56 6.54 12.06
N PHE A 89 -9.83 7.63 11.86
CA PHE A 89 -8.64 7.64 11.03
C PHE A 89 -7.35 7.82 11.84
N ALA A 90 -6.33 7.04 11.45
CA ALA A 90 -4.93 7.33 11.69
C ALA A 90 -4.29 7.88 10.41
N TRP A 91 -3.02 8.27 10.44
CA TRP A 91 -2.32 8.75 9.26
C TRP A 91 -0.87 8.28 9.22
N MET A 92 -0.32 8.17 8.02
CA MET A 92 1.08 7.92 7.77
C MET A 92 1.76 9.14 7.17
N CYS A 93 3.02 9.35 7.55
CA CYS A 93 3.85 10.40 6.95
C CYS A 93 4.62 9.88 5.73
N ASN A 94 5.21 10.82 5.00
CA ASN A 94 6.15 10.54 3.92
C ASN A 94 7.36 11.46 4.04
N LEU A 95 8.41 11.21 3.24
CA LEU A 95 9.61 12.02 3.20
C LEU A 95 10.00 12.34 1.76
N ASP A 96 10.36 13.59 1.50
CA ASP A 96 10.96 14.02 0.25
C ASP A 96 12.46 13.77 0.26
N GLU A 97 13.05 13.53 -0.92
CA GLU A 97 14.48 13.30 -1.11
C GLU A 97 15.28 14.61 -0.98
N ARG A 98 15.34 15.12 0.23
CA ARG A 98 16.15 16.29 0.56
C ARG A 98 16.84 16.04 1.90
N ASP A 99 18.04 16.57 2.05
CA ASP A 99 18.82 16.54 3.28
C ASP A 99 18.74 15.20 4.03
N ILE A 100 19.50 14.23 3.54
CA ILE A 100 19.52 12.84 4.07
C ILE A 100 19.88 12.83 5.55
N ASP A 101 20.72 13.74 6.02
CA ASP A 101 21.19 13.79 7.40
C ASP A 101 20.07 14.13 8.38
N THR A 102 18.97 14.73 7.91
CA THR A 102 17.80 15.09 8.74
C THR A 102 16.66 14.05 8.74
N VAL A 103 16.81 12.95 8.01
CA VAL A 103 15.76 11.93 7.86
C VAL A 103 15.26 11.42 9.22
N GLU A 104 16.14 11.04 10.14
CA GLU A 104 15.75 10.52 11.45
C GLU A 104 15.02 11.57 12.28
N GLU A 105 15.49 12.82 12.28
CA GLU A 105 14.85 13.92 13.01
C GLU A 105 13.44 14.19 12.46
N ARG A 106 13.29 14.28 11.14
CA ARG A 106 11.99 14.50 10.49
C ARG A 106 11.00 13.38 10.83
N LEU A 107 11.40 12.10 10.74
CA LEU A 107 10.56 10.97 11.11
C LEU A 107 10.19 10.98 12.60
N ARG A 108 11.11 11.34 13.47
CA ARG A 108 10.83 11.49 14.90
C ARG A 108 9.76 12.55 15.15
N ASN A 109 9.84 13.68 14.46
CA ASN A 109 8.86 14.75 14.57
C ASN A 109 7.47 14.31 14.07
N TYR A 110 7.39 13.59 12.93
CA TYR A 110 6.12 13.07 12.44
C TYR A 110 5.54 11.98 13.36
N LYS A 111 6.37 11.11 13.93
CA LYS A 111 5.93 10.15 14.93
C LYS A 111 5.37 10.84 16.17
N GLN A 112 6.03 11.91 16.67
CA GLN A 112 5.53 12.71 17.79
C GLN A 112 4.22 13.44 17.44
N ALA A 113 4.01 13.80 16.19
CA ALA A 113 2.76 14.37 15.68
C ALA A 113 1.65 13.30 15.44
N GLY A 114 1.90 12.03 15.76
CA GLY A 114 0.92 10.96 15.71
C GLY A 114 0.92 10.11 14.43
N ALA A 115 1.93 10.24 13.56
CA ALA A 115 2.07 9.33 12.42
C ALA A 115 2.31 7.90 12.89
N VAL A 116 1.53 6.94 12.38
CA VAL A 116 1.61 5.51 12.75
C VAL A 116 2.56 4.71 11.86
N GLY A 117 3.09 5.30 10.81
CA GLY A 117 3.99 4.68 9.84
C GLY A 117 4.42 5.67 8.76
N ILE A 118 5.10 5.14 7.76
CA ILE A 118 5.51 5.86 6.55
C ILE A 118 4.75 5.26 5.37
N GLY A 119 4.02 6.08 4.60
CA GLY A 119 3.24 5.61 3.44
C GLY A 119 2.28 6.67 2.85
N GLU A 120 1.95 6.52 1.61
CA GLU A 120 2.49 5.55 0.66
C GLU A 120 3.92 5.95 0.24
N PHE A 121 4.93 5.16 0.61
CA PHE A 121 6.31 5.48 0.29
C PHE A 121 6.58 5.15 -1.17
N ALA A 122 6.61 6.18 -2.00
CA ALA A 122 6.57 6.06 -3.45
C ALA A 122 7.73 6.81 -4.17
N VAL A 123 8.84 7.09 -3.47
CA VAL A 123 10.02 7.69 -4.09
C VAL A 123 10.58 6.79 -5.19
N ASN A 124 10.77 7.34 -6.39
CA ASN A 124 11.20 6.51 -7.53
C ASN A 124 12.73 6.38 -7.60
N LYS A 125 13.26 5.53 -6.74
CA LYS A 125 14.68 5.16 -6.63
C LYS A 125 14.83 3.67 -6.42
N TRP A 126 15.97 3.12 -6.84
CA TRP A 126 16.32 1.73 -6.50
C TRP A 126 16.43 1.53 -4.99
N ILE A 127 15.84 0.44 -4.47
CA ILE A 127 16.07 0.00 -3.10
C ILE A 127 17.58 -0.16 -2.89
N GLY A 128 18.11 0.36 -1.77
CA GLY A 128 19.55 0.37 -1.48
C GLY A 128 20.25 1.69 -1.85
N THR A 129 19.57 2.66 -2.43
CA THR A 129 20.13 4.02 -2.60
C THR A 129 20.25 4.72 -1.25
N PRO A 130 21.20 5.68 -1.10
CA PRO A 130 21.49 6.33 0.19
C PRO A 130 20.26 6.91 0.89
N PHE A 131 19.33 7.51 0.15
CA PHE A 131 18.11 8.08 0.73
C PHE A 131 17.18 6.98 1.27
N ILE A 132 16.90 5.93 0.48
CA ILE A 132 16.05 4.81 0.92
C ILE A 132 16.66 4.11 2.15
N GLU A 133 17.98 3.89 2.15
CA GLU A 133 18.66 3.27 3.30
C GLU A 133 18.59 4.15 4.55
N ALA A 134 18.71 5.49 4.41
CA ALA A 134 18.54 6.41 5.53
C ALA A 134 17.10 6.35 6.11
N VAL A 135 16.09 6.27 5.22
CA VAL A 135 14.69 6.13 5.64
C VAL A 135 14.47 4.78 6.34
N PHE A 136 14.96 3.67 5.77
CA PHE A 136 14.80 2.34 6.36
C PHE A 136 15.50 2.22 7.73
N THR A 137 16.74 2.72 7.84
CA THR A 137 17.48 2.74 9.10
C THR A 137 16.76 3.55 10.18
N ALA A 138 16.26 4.74 9.83
CA ALA A 138 15.56 5.60 10.77
C ALA A 138 14.18 5.03 11.14
N ALA A 139 13.46 4.46 10.20
CA ALA A 139 12.16 3.83 10.43
C ALA A 139 12.29 2.60 11.35
N GLU A 140 13.30 1.74 11.13
CA GLU A 140 13.61 0.60 12.00
C GLU A 140 13.88 1.05 13.44
N LYS A 141 14.79 2.01 13.61
CA LYS A 141 15.14 2.60 14.92
C LYS A 141 13.94 3.21 15.64
N LEU A 142 13.03 3.80 14.88
CA LEU A 142 11.84 4.45 15.42
C LEU A 142 10.63 3.50 15.51
N HIS A 143 10.75 2.25 15.09
CA HIS A 143 9.66 1.28 15.00
C HIS A 143 8.45 1.87 14.24
N LEU A 144 8.70 2.45 13.07
CA LEU A 144 7.70 2.93 12.14
C LEU A 144 7.61 1.96 10.95
N PRO A 145 6.50 1.24 10.76
CA PRO A 145 6.31 0.42 9.57
C PRO A 145 6.29 1.28 8.31
N ILE A 146 6.73 0.71 7.19
CA ILE A 146 6.70 1.36 5.88
C ILE A 146 5.73 0.59 4.96
N LEU A 147 4.68 1.27 4.48
CA LEU A 147 3.85 0.81 3.37
C LEU A 147 4.41 1.46 2.09
N PHE A 148 4.89 0.64 1.15
CA PHE A 148 5.57 1.13 -0.04
C PHE A 148 4.87 0.75 -1.34
N HIS A 149 4.85 1.70 -2.28
CA HIS A 149 4.57 1.43 -3.69
C HIS A 149 5.85 0.96 -4.39
N MET A 150 5.74 -0.02 -5.27
CA MET A 150 6.87 -0.52 -6.05
C MET A 150 6.75 -0.12 -7.51
N SER A 151 7.88 0.24 -8.12
CA SER A 151 8.06 0.45 -9.55
C SER A 151 8.91 -0.67 -10.14
N PRO A 152 8.69 -1.08 -11.40
CA PRO A 152 9.54 -2.06 -12.05
C PRO A 152 10.97 -1.55 -12.32
N GLU A 153 11.15 -0.21 -12.39
CA GLU A 153 12.42 0.42 -12.74
C GLU A 153 12.44 1.88 -12.27
N GLU A 154 13.60 2.41 -11.93
CA GLU A 154 13.77 3.86 -11.72
C GLU A 154 13.50 4.62 -13.02
N GLY A 155 12.71 5.69 -12.97
CA GLY A 155 12.28 6.47 -14.13
C GLY A 155 11.08 5.90 -14.90
N PHE A 156 10.53 4.76 -14.49
CA PHE A 156 9.38 4.15 -15.16
C PHE A 156 8.04 4.66 -14.61
N ASN A 157 7.83 4.55 -13.30
CA ASN A 157 6.63 4.98 -12.60
C ASN A 157 7.02 5.45 -11.19
N TYR A 158 6.07 5.96 -10.38
CA TYR A 158 6.33 6.21 -8.97
C TYR A 158 6.51 4.88 -8.20
N GLY A 159 7.16 4.94 -7.04
CA GLY A 159 7.44 3.78 -6.21
C GLY A 159 8.91 3.40 -6.17
N ILE A 160 9.31 2.74 -5.07
CA ILE A 160 10.67 2.22 -4.93
C ILE A 160 10.92 1.13 -5.96
N ALA A 161 12.07 1.17 -6.61
CA ALA A 161 12.37 0.27 -7.73
C ALA A 161 13.05 -1.01 -7.28
N ASP A 162 12.61 -2.14 -7.86
CA ASP A 162 13.29 -3.43 -7.74
C ASP A 162 13.30 -4.20 -9.05
N LYS A 163 14.26 -5.10 -9.19
CA LYS A 163 14.41 -6.01 -10.32
C LYS A 163 13.42 -7.17 -10.23
N PRO A 164 13.19 -7.91 -11.33
CA PRO A 164 12.44 -9.16 -11.28
C PRO A 164 12.95 -10.10 -10.19
N GLY A 165 12.04 -10.73 -9.46
CA GLY A 165 12.37 -11.60 -8.34
C GLY A 165 12.69 -10.89 -7.02
N LEU A 166 12.51 -9.58 -6.94
CA LEU A 166 12.61 -8.77 -5.72
C LEU A 166 13.95 -8.90 -4.95
N PRO A 167 15.12 -8.93 -5.64
CA PRO A 167 16.40 -9.17 -4.95
C PRO A 167 16.82 -8.02 -4.02
N LEU A 168 16.50 -6.75 -4.37
CA LEU A 168 16.86 -5.61 -3.54
C LEU A 168 15.96 -5.51 -2.30
N LEU A 169 14.69 -5.86 -2.43
CA LEU A 169 13.77 -5.99 -1.30
C LEU A 169 14.27 -7.09 -0.34
N GLU A 170 14.66 -8.25 -0.88
CA GLU A 170 15.22 -9.33 -0.06
C GLU A 170 16.46 -8.89 0.72
N GLU A 171 17.39 -8.16 0.08
CA GLU A 171 18.57 -7.62 0.77
C GLU A 171 18.19 -6.58 1.84
N ALA A 172 17.18 -5.75 1.60
CA ALA A 172 16.66 -4.81 2.59
C ALA A 172 16.05 -5.53 3.80
N LEU A 173 15.24 -6.58 3.57
CA LEU A 173 14.66 -7.41 4.64
C LEU A 173 15.72 -8.06 5.53
N LYS A 174 16.85 -8.46 4.95
CA LYS A 174 18.00 -9.02 5.71
C LYS A 174 18.74 -7.95 6.51
N ARG A 175 18.93 -6.75 5.94
CA ARG A 175 19.66 -5.65 6.60
C ARG A 175 18.87 -4.99 7.73
N HIS A 176 17.55 -4.98 7.59
CA HIS A 176 16.62 -4.32 8.51
C HIS A 176 15.62 -5.34 9.08
N PRO A 177 16.07 -6.31 9.90
CA PRO A 177 15.22 -7.41 10.36
C PRO A 177 14.08 -6.98 11.29
N ASP A 178 14.20 -5.83 11.94
CA ASP A 178 13.20 -5.27 12.85
C ASP A 178 12.28 -4.24 12.17
N LEU A 179 12.54 -3.89 10.89
CA LEU A 179 11.71 -3.00 10.10
C LEU A 179 10.55 -3.77 9.47
N VAL A 180 9.33 -3.39 9.78
CA VAL A 180 8.14 -3.91 9.08
C VAL A 180 7.99 -3.22 7.73
N LEU A 181 8.06 -4.01 6.65
CA LEU A 181 7.83 -3.60 5.27
C LEU A 181 6.50 -4.17 4.77
N VAL A 182 5.59 -3.31 4.33
CA VAL A 182 4.27 -3.67 3.80
C VAL A 182 4.25 -3.38 2.31
N GLY A 183 4.24 -4.42 1.49
CA GLY A 183 4.33 -4.31 0.04
C GLY A 183 3.00 -4.04 -0.61
N HIS A 184 2.99 -3.10 -1.56
CA HIS A 184 1.86 -2.69 -2.38
C HIS A 184 2.26 -2.56 -3.85
N SER A 185 1.29 -2.47 -4.75
CA SER A 185 1.39 -2.24 -6.19
C SER A 185 1.56 -3.46 -7.09
N GLN A 186 1.44 -3.22 -8.40
CA GLN A 186 1.51 -4.28 -9.42
C GLN A 186 2.85 -5.02 -9.41
N PRO A 187 4.05 -4.37 -9.44
CA PRO A 187 5.31 -5.10 -9.48
C PRO A 187 5.56 -5.99 -8.27
N PHE A 188 5.07 -5.61 -7.09
CA PHE A 188 5.15 -6.44 -5.90
C PHE A 188 4.25 -7.67 -6.01
N TRP A 189 2.96 -7.48 -6.35
CA TRP A 189 2.00 -8.56 -6.46
C TRP A 189 2.16 -9.42 -7.71
N HIS A 190 2.84 -8.92 -8.75
CA HIS A 190 3.21 -9.69 -9.93
C HIS A 190 4.03 -10.94 -9.58
N GLU A 191 4.90 -10.82 -8.59
CA GLU A 191 5.78 -11.88 -8.10
C GLU A 191 5.07 -12.98 -7.26
N ILE A 192 3.73 -12.93 -7.14
CA ILE A 192 2.95 -14.00 -6.50
C ILE A 192 2.91 -15.29 -7.33
N SER A 193 3.12 -15.17 -8.65
CA SER A 193 3.06 -16.27 -9.60
C SER A 193 4.45 -16.72 -10.05
N GLY A 194 4.66 -18.03 -10.18
CA GLY A 194 5.94 -18.62 -10.57
C GLY A 194 6.33 -18.37 -12.03
N ASP A 195 5.39 -17.92 -12.87
CA ASP A 195 5.59 -17.50 -14.26
C ASP A 195 5.66 -15.97 -14.42
N ALA A 196 5.94 -15.25 -13.32
CA ALA A 196 6.08 -13.81 -13.32
C ALA A 196 7.06 -13.33 -14.40
N SER A 197 6.60 -12.42 -15.26
CA SER A 197 7.40 -11.89 -16.37
C SER A 197 8.52 -10.97 -15.85
N ALA A 198 9.67 -11.01 -16.50
CA ALA A 198 10.76 -10.06 -16.24
C ALA A 198 10.57 -8.73 -17.02
N ASP A 199 9.63 -8.66 -17.93
CA ASP A 199 9.36 -7.45 -18.71
C ASP A 199 8.74 -6.36 -17.83
N LYS A 200 9.30 -5.15 -17.87
CA LYS A 200 8.89 -4.04 -17.00
C LYS A 200 7.46 -3.56 -17.21
N VAL A 201 6.94 -3.66 -18.45
CA VAL A 201 5.56 -3.28 -18.76
C VAL A 201 4.62 -4.32 -18.18
N ALA A 202 4.91 -5.62 -18.40
CA ALA A 202 4.14 -6.72 -17.84
C ALA A 202 4.12 -6.69 -16.31
N ARG A 203 5.26 -6.39 -15.66
CA ARG A 203 5.33 -6.25 -14.20
C ARG A 203 4.46 -5.10 -13.64
N ASN A 204 4.15 -4.11 -14.45
CA ASN A 204 3.29 -2.97 -14.06
C ASN A 204 1.83 -3.17 -14.49
N THR A 205 1.41 -4.40 -14.73
CA THR A 205 0.02 -4.76 -15.02
C THR A 205 -0.57 -5.64 -13.93
N TRP A 206 -1.88 -5.71 -13.87
CA TRP A 206 -2.56 -6.67 -13.00
C TRP A 206 -2.47 -8.06 -13.59
N GLY A 207 -2.18 -9.05 -12.74
CA GLY A 207 -2.11 -10.44 -13.17
C GLY A 207 -3.50 -10.96 -13.59
N GLU A 208 -3.52 -11.79 -14.63
CA GLU A 208 -4.72 -12.44 -15.14
C GLU A 208 -4.59 -13.97 -15.07
N GLY A 209 -5.75 -14.67 -15.03
CA GLY A 209 -5.80 -16.12 -15.02
C GLY A 209 -5.23 -16.79 -13.76
N PRO A 210 -5.06 -18.12 -13.79
CA PRO A 210 -4.58 -18.89 -12.65
C PRO A 210 -3.18 -18.48 -12.19
N VAL A 211 -2.90 -18.67 -10.90
CA VAL A 211 -1.57 -18.43 -10.32
C VAL A 211 -0.70 -19.67 -10.48
N THR A 212 0.44 -19.54 -11.15
CA THR A 212 1.42 -20.63 -11.26
C THR A 212 2.17 -20.78 -9.92
N PRO A 213 2.24 -22.01 -9.33
CA PRO A 213 2.98 -22.24 -8.11
C PRO A 213 4.46 -21.84 -8.20
N GLY A 214 5.05 -21.44 -7.06
CA GLY A 214 6.47 -21.09 -6.98
C GLY A 214 6.76 -19.61 -7.17
N GLY A 215 5.78 -18.74 -6.95
CA GLY A 215 5.98 -17.30 -6.98
C GLY A 215 7.00 -16.83 -5.93
N ARG A 216 7.83 -15.88 -6.35
CA ARG A 216 8.90 -15.32 -5.51
C ARG A 216 8.38 -14.63 -4.25
N LEU A 217 7.25 -13.93 -4.38
CA LEU A 217 6.61 -13.27 -3.25
C LEU A 217 6.17 -14.28 -2.17
N VAL A 218 5.69 -15.46 -2.57
CA VAL A 218 5.31 -16.54 -1.64
C VAL A 218 6.52 -16.99 -0.82
N GLU A 219 7.68 -17.19 -1.47
CA GLU A 219 8.92 -17.55 -0.80
C GLU A 219 9.40 -16.46 0.17
N LEU A 220 9.34 -15.19 -0.22
CA LEU A 220 9.76 -14.09 0.64
C LEU A 220 8.86 -13.94 1.88
N LEU A 221 7.55 -14.04 1.71
CA LEU A 221 6.59 -14.03 2.84
C LEU A 221 6.81 -15.18 3.81
N GLU A 222 7.20 -16.36 3.33
CA GLU A 222 7.56 -17.50 4.19
C GLU A 222 8.84 -17.25 4.99
N ARG A 223 9.84 -16.68 4.33
CA ARG A 223 11.20 -16.58 4.88
C ARG A 223 11.38 -15.40 5.83
N TYR A 224 10.76 -14.26 5.52
CA TYR A 224 11.01 -13.00 6.23
C TYR A 224 9.82 -12.59 7.11
N PRO A 225 9.97 -12.64 8.45
CA PRO A 225 8.89 -12.31 9.38
C PRO A 225 8.46 -10.83 9.31
N ASN A 226 9.34 -9.96 8.81
CA ASN A 226 9.16 -8.53 8.70
C ASN A 226 8.58 -8.06 7.35
N LEU A 227 8.25 -8.97 6.41
CA LEU A 227 7.53 -8.66 5.19
C LEU A 227 6.03 -8.93 5.35
N TYR A 228 5.22 -7.96 4.95
CA TYR A 228 3.76 -7.99 4.95
C TYR A 228 3.22 -7.62 3.58
N GLY A 229 1.94 -7.91 3.32
CA GLY A 229 1.26 -7.55 2.08
C GLY A 229 0.02 -6.71 2.33
N ASP A 230 -0.09 -5.59 1.60
CA ASP A 230 -1.28 -4.77 1.48
C ASP A 230 -2.14 -5.28 0.32
N LEU A 231 -3.34 -5.76 0.63
CA LEU A 231 -4.28 -6.33 -0.33
C LEU A 231 -5.11 -5.28 -1.09
N SER A 232 -4.76 -4.01 -0.98
CA SER A 232 -5.52 -2.92 -1.58
C SER A 232 -5.49 -2.91 -3.11
N ALA A 233 -6.40 -2.15 -3.71
CA ALA A 233 -6.60 -1.97 -5.15
C ALA A 233 -6.81 -3.29 -5.91
N ASN A 234 -6.69 -3.21 -7.24
CA ASN A 234 -6.69 -4.40 -8.10
C ASN A 234 -5.34 -5.13 -8.09
N SER A 235 -4.28 -4.52 -7.55
CA SER A 235 -2.97 -5.16 -7.43
C SER A 235 -2.99 -6.27 -6.39
N GLY A 236 -3.30 -5.97 -5.14
CA GLY A 236 -3.37 -6.94 -4.06
C GLY A 236 -4.66 -7.77 -4.09
N GLY A 237 -5.82 -7.10 -4.18
CA GLY A 237 -7.12 -7.77 -4.27
C GLY A 237 -7.22 -8.68 -5.49
N GLY A 238 -6.83 -8.19 -6.66
CA GLY A 238 -6.83 -8.99 -7.90
C GLY A 238 -5.88 -10.19 -7.83
N ALA A 239 -4.73 -10.04 -7.19
CA ALA A 239 -3.76 -11.14 -7.05
C ALA A 239 -4.33 -12.36 -6.33
N VAL A 240 -5.20 -12.17 -5.34
CA VAL A 240 -5.83 -13.26 -4.59
C VAL A 240 -7.19 -13.69 -5.16
N MET A 241 -7.94 -12.77 -5.77
CA MET A 241 -9.27 -13.10 -6.30
C MET A 241 -9.26 -13.77 -7.67
N ARG A 242 -8.23 -13.53 -8.51
CA ARG A 242 -8.16 -14.07 -9.88
C ARG A 242 -8.11 -15.60 -9.97
N ASP A 243 -7.70 -16.25 -8.88
CA ASP A 243 -7.65 -17.72 -8.71
C ASP A 243 -8.17 -18.04 -7.31
N GLU A 244 -9.49 -18.23 -7.17
CA GLU A 244 -10.13 -18.40 -5.86
C GLU A 244 -9.52 -19.53 -5.01
N PRO A 245 -9.28 -20.77 -5.54
CA PRO A 245 -8.67 -21.83 -4.77
C PRO A 245 -7.27 -21.47 -4.25
N PHE A 246 -6.43 -20.87 -5.10
CA PHE A 246 -5.12 -20.38 -4.69
C PHE A 246 -5.24 -19.25 -3.67
N GLY A 247 -6.07 -18.26 -3.94
CA GLY A 247 -6.24 -17.09 -3.09
C GLY A 247 -6.68 -17.44 -1.68
N LEU A 248 -7.68 -18.33 -1.53
CA LEU A 248 -8.13 -18.80 -0.22
C LEU A 248 -7.01 -19.52 0.54
N SER A 249 -6.25 -20.39 -0.13
CA SER A 249 -5.11 -21.08 0.46
C SER A 249 -3.99 -20.10 0.86
N PHE A 250 -3.75 -19.07 0.04
CA PHE A 250 -2.76 -18.03 0.29
C PHE A 250 -3.16 -17.16 1.50
N LEU A 251 -4.43 -16.75 1.60
CA LEU A 251 -4.94 -15.99 2.74
C LEU A 251 -4.84 -16.80 4.04
N GLU A 252 -5.19 -18.08 4.02
CA GLU A 252 -5.04 -18.98 5.17
C GLU A 252 -3.58 -19.10 5.61
N LYS A 253 -2.67 -19.32 4.66
CA LYS A 253 -1.24 -19.50 4.93
C LYS A 253 -0.58 -18.25 5.49
N PHE A 254 -0.92 -17.08 4.95
CA PHE A 254 -0.30 -15.81 5.31
C PHE A 254 -1.21 -14.90 6.14
N GLN A 255 -2.19 -15.48 6.83
CA GLN A 255 -3.21 -14.78 7.60
C GLN A 255 -2.66 -13.76 8.61
N ASP A 256 -1.43 -13.95 9.10
CA ASP A 256 -0.79 -13.08 10.08
C ASP A 256 0.06 -11.96 9.43
N LYS A 257 0.12 -11.91 8.09
CA LYS A 257 0.98 -10.99 7.31
C LYS A 257 0.23 -10.16 6.28
N LEU A 258 -1.04 -10.48 6.04
CA LEU A 258 -1.85 -9.78 5.04
C LEU A 258 -2.81 -8.82 5.73
N MET A 259 -3.02 -7.67 5.10
CA MET A 259 -3.90 -6.64 5.63
C MET A 259 -4.85 -6.13 4.54
N PHE A 260 -6.10 -5.92 4.95
CA PHE A 260 -7.13 -5.32 4.10
C PHE A 260 -6.86 -3.84 3.87
N GLY A 261 -6.98 -3.41 2.64
CA GLY A 261 -6.96 -2.01 2.20
C GLY A 261 -7.77 -1.85 0.93
N THR A 262 -8.05 -0.60 0.54
CA THR A 262 -8.80 -0.30 -0.68
C THR A 262 -8.03 0.55 -1.69
N ASP A 263 -7.14 1.43 -1.27
CA ASP A 263 -6.49 2.44 -2.11
C ASP A 263 -7.50 3.47 -2.69
N MET A 264 -8.59 3.70 -1.94
CA MET A 264 -9.61 4.66 -2.34
C MET A 264 -9.22 6.09 -1.97
N GLY A 265 -9.47 7.02 -2.90
CA GLY A 265 -9.33 8.45 -2.68
C GLY A 265 -10.65 9.22 -2.75
N ASN A 266 -11.75 8.57 -3.10
CA ASN A 266 -13.05 9.23 -3.30
C ASN A 266 -14.22 8.25 -3.18
N THR A 267 -15.44 8.80 -3.09
CA THR A 267 -16.70 8.03 -2.92
C THR A 267 -17.20 7.36 -4.21
N GLU A 268 -16.58 7.61 -5.35
CA GLU A 268 -17.01 7.03 -6.65
C GLU A 268 -16.22 5.74 -6.97
N THR A 269 -15.15 5.47 -6.20
CA THR A 269 -14.29 4.29 -6.39
C THR A 269 -14.64 3.22 -5.38
N THR A 270 -14.77 1.99 -5.85
CA THR A 270 -14.97 0.80 -5.00
C THR A 270 -14.16 -0.36 -5.56
N PHE A 271 -13.46 -1.06 -4.69
CA PHE A 271 -12.73 -2.28 -5.04
C PHE A 271 -13.44 -3.52 -4.49
N PRO A 272 -13.45 -4.64 -5.24
CA PRO A 272 -14.29 -5.79 -4.92
C PRO A 272 -13.81 -6.63 -3.74
N LEU A 273 -12.56 -6.49 -3.29
CA LEU A 273 -11.96 -7.36 -2.28
C LEU A 273 -12.78 -7.45 -0.99
N GLY A 274 -13.25 -6.30 -0.48
CA GLY A 274 -14.01 -6.26 0.78
C GLY A 274 -15.29 -7.10 0.72
N ALA A 275 -16.05 -6.96 -0.37
CA ALA A 275 -17.26 -7.74 -0.61
C ALA A 275 -16.96 -9.22 -0.84
N TRP A 276 -15.87 -9.52 -1.56
CA TRP A 276 -15.43 -10.90 -1.80
C TRP A 276 -15.03 -11.60 -0.49
N LEU A 277 -14.30 -10.94 0.40
CA LEU A 277 -13.95 -11.51 1.71
C LEU A 277 -15.21 -11.77 2.57
N ASP A 278 -16.19 -10.85 2.54
CA ASP A 278 -17.47 -11.01 3.24
C ASP A 278 -18.25 -12.22 2.68
N GLU A 279 -18.27 -12.39 1.37
CA GLU A 279 -18.89 -13.54 0.69
C GLU A 279 -18.20 -14.85 1.07
N LYS A 280 -16.86 -14.92 1.02
CA LYS A 280 -16.12 -16.14 1.36
C LYS A 280 -16.27 -16.53 2.83
N LEU A 281 -16.38 -15.55 3.72
CA LEU A 281 -16.73 -15.78 5.12
C LEU A 281 -18.16 -16.35 5.26
N ALA A 282 -19.13 -15.77 4.56
CA ALA A 282 -20.52 -16.24 4.60
C ALA A 282 -20.69 -17.65 4.01
N GLU A 283 -19.93 -17.98 2.98
CA GLU A 283 -19.87 -19.33 2.36
C GLU A 283 -19.14 -20.36 3.24
N GLY A 284 -18.46 -19.95 4.31
CA GLY A 284 -17.63 -20.82 5.14
C GLY A 284 -16.33 -21.28 4.48
N LYS A 285 -15.94 -20.65 3.36
CA LYS A 285 -14.66 -20.91 2.67
C LYS A 285 -13.48 -20.18 3.29
N LEU A 286 -13.75 -19.07 4.00
CA LEU A 286 -12.78 -18.34 4.80
C LEU A 286 -13.19 -18.42 6.26
N SER A 287 -12.26 -18.83 7.15
CA SER A 287 -12.58 -18.91 8.58
C SER A 287 -12.74 -17.50 9.17
N LYS A 288 -13.54 -17.39 10.23
CA LYS A 288 -13.72 -16.13 10.95
C LYS A 288 -12.40 -15.62 11.51
N GLU A 289 -11.52 -16.51 11.96
CA GLU A 289 -10.21 -16.15 12.50
C GLU A 289 -9.33 -15.48 11.44
N VAL A 290 -9.21 -16.09 10.25
CA VAL A 290 -8.44 -15.54 9.12
C VAL A 290 -9.03 -14.21 8.68
N TYR A 291 -10.36 -14.12 8.53
CA TYR A 291 -11.03 -12.87 8.19
C TYR A 291 -10.71 -11.76 9.20
N GLU A 292 -10.83 -12.03 10.51
CA GLU A 292 -10.56 -11.03 11.54
C GLU A 292 -9.09 -10.57 11.56
N LYS A 293 -8.16 -11.50 11.32
CA LYS A 293 -6.73 -11.17 11.23
C LYS A 293 -6.46 -10.21 10.07
N ILE A 294 -6.91 -10.56 8.88
CA ILE A 294 -6.68 -9.78 7.66
C ILE A 294 -7.42 -8.45 7.70
N CYS A 295 -8.68 -8.46 8.13
CA CYS A 295 -9.52 -7.26 8.08
C CYS A 295 -9.33 -6.31 9.27
N VAL A 296 -8.70 -6.74 10.38
CA VAL A 296 -8.64 -5.92 11.59
C VAL A 296 -7.32 -6.11 12.37
N LYS A 297 -7.06 -7.32 12.86
CA LYS A 297 -6.07 -7.55 13.92
C LYS A 297 -4.63 -7.27 13.49
N ASN A 298 -4.29 -7.57 12.22
CA ASN A 298 -2.94 -7.31 11.72
C ASN A 298 -2.66 -5.81 11.62
N ALA A 299 -3.63 -5.02 11.16
CA ALA A 299 -3.50 -3.57 11.13
C ALA A 299 -3.35 -2.98 12.54
N GLU A 300 -4.19 -3.43 13.50
CA GLU A 300 -4.07 -3.01 14.90
C GLU A 300 -2.70 -3.33 15.48
N ARG A 301 -2.19 -4.54 15.24
CA ARG A 301 -0.88 -4.98 15.74
C ARG A 301 0.29 -4.24 15.09
N VAL A 302 0.25 -4.04 13.78
CA VAL A 302 1.36 -3.44 13.01
C VAL A 302 1.44 -1.93 13.23
N PHE A 303 0.29 -1.25 13.24
CA PHE A 303 0.23 0.21 13.31
C PHE A 303 -0.17 0.75 14.68
N GLY A 304 -0.49 -0.11 15.66
CA GLY A 304 -0.84 0.32 17.02
C GLY A 304 -2.19 1.05 17.12
N LEU A 305 -3.19 0.64 16.32
CA LEU A 305 -4.50 1.30 16.19
C LEU A 305 -5.45 0.97 17.36
#